data_954cfd027180384ef6c7e392fa350c51
#
_entry.id   954cfd027180384ef6c7e392fa350c51
#
_cell.length_a   1.000
_cell.length_b   1.000
_cell.length_c   1.000
_cell.angle_alpha   90.00
_cell.angle_beta   90.00
_cell.angle_gamma   90.00
#
_symmetry.space_group_name_H-M   'P 1'
#
loop_
_entity.id
_entity.type
_entity.pdbx_description
1 polymer ?
#
loop_
_entity_poly.entity_id
_entity_poly.type
_entity_poly.pdbx_seq_one_letter_code
_entity_poly.pdbx_strand_id
1 'polypeptide(L)'
;MKMASIFVLGSINVDLVVYAERFPDAGETIVGKEFLINQGGKGANQAVAAKKAGGDVTFIGRVGNDIFSTIAIDSLRKFDVKSHIVIDAHTETGIAVINVDDKGENRITIIEGANGKVNKEELEYLKNNIKDGDFLLLQGEIHVDVLVEASRIAKASNAIVIFDPAPVKSELTKVIPFTDFITPNETELRKLTNSNDAYELLKLGAKNIVFKMGEKGVRFINQNEDFVVEAFKVEAIDTTGAGDTFNGSFASALSKGMPLKDALRFANAAAAISVTRKGAAVSSPTYEEIIRFLEVH
;
A
#
# COMPACT_ATOMS: atom_id res chain seq x y z
N MET A 1 15.36 -15.81 -16.53
CA MET A 1 15.82 -14.52 -15.95
C MET A 1 15.61 -14.57 -14.45
N LYS A 2 16.50 -13.95 -13.66
CA LYS A 2 16.27 -13.79 -12.22
C LYS A 2 15.10 -12.80 -12.04
N MET A 3 14.12 -13.13 -11.23
CA MET A 3 13.02 -12.23 -10.89
C MET A 3 13.58 -11.01 -10.17
N ALA A 4 13.12 -9.81 -10.52
CA ALA A 4 13.51 -8.59 -9.84
C ALA A 4 12.95 -8.57 -8.41
N SER A 5 13.72 -8.02 -7.45
CA SER A 5 13.28 -7.90 -6.07
C SER A 5 12.39 -6.68 -5.89
N ILE A 6 11.46 -6.78 -4.93
CA ILE A 6 10.55 -5.70 -4.56
C ILE A 6 10.89 -5.24 -3.15
N PHE A 7 11.33 -4.01 -3.01
CA PHE A 7 11.52 -3.35 -1.72
C PHE A 7 10.27 -2.53 -1.42
N VAL A 8 9.74 -2.66 -0.21
CA VAL A 8 8.64 -1.85 0.28
C VAL A 8 9.14 -1.06 1.48
N LEU A 9 9.35 0.24 1.31
CA LEU A 9 9.70 1.14 2.42
C LEU A 9 8.45 1.90 2.85
N GLY A 10 7.96 1.66 4.05
CA GLY A 10 6.70 2.24 4.49
C GLY A 10 6.32 1.90 5.92
N SER A 11 5.05 2.16 6.21
CA SER A 11 4.44 1.96 7.51
C SER A 11 4.12 0.51 7.83
N ILE A 12 4.16 0.22 9.11
CA ILE A 12 3.60 -0.99 9.71
C ILE A 12 2.87 -0.59 10.98
N ASN A 13 1.60 -0.99 11.09
CA ASN A 13 0.72 -0.67 12.22
C ASN A 13 0.14 -1.94 12.81
N VAL A 14 -0.37 -1.81 14.02
CA VAL A 14 -1.35 -2.72 14.59
C VAL A 14 -2.70 -2.03 14.62
N ASP A 15 -3.69 -2.62 13.97
CA ASP A 15 -5.06 -2.10 13.91
C ASP A 15 -5.87 -2.71 15.06
N LEU A 16 -6.36 -1.85 15.94
CA LEU A 16 -7.21 -2.17 17.09
C LEU A 16 -8.66 -1.88 16.67
N VAL A 17 -9.40 -2.92 16.30
CA VAL A 17 -10.75 -2.78 15.74
C VAL A 17 -11.78 -3.11 16.79
N VAL A 18 -12.66 -2.16 17.08
CA VAL A 18 -13.78 -2.29 18.02
C VAL A 18 -15.09 -2.23 17.24
N TYR A 19 -15.91 -3.25 17.37
CA TYR A 19 -17.27 -3.28 16.84
C TYR A 19 -18.26 -2.93 17.95
N ALA A 20 -19.16 -2.01 17.66
CA ALA A 20 -20.22 -1.58 18.59
C ALA A 20 -21.55 -1.36 17.81
N GLU A 21 -22.67 -1.25 18.51
CA GLU A 21 -23.96 -0.94 17.90
C GLU A 21 -23.94 0.44 17.21
N ARG A 22 -23.29 1.41 17.85
CA ARG A 22 -23.12 2.78 17.40
C ARG A 22 -21.83 3.37 17.97
N PHE A 23 -21.46 4.53 17.50
CA PHE A 23 -20.37 5.29 18.12
C PHE A 23 -20.85 5.93 19.45
N PRO A 24 -20.00 6.00 20.50
CA PRO A 24 -20.32 6.73 21.71
C PRO A 24 -20.41 8.23 21.44
N ASP A 25 -21.31 8.92 22.12
CA ASP A 25 -21.33 10.38 22.19
C ASP A 25 -20.24 10.91 23.11
N ALA A 26 -19.98 12.23 23.06
CA ALA A 26 -18.98 12.86 23.92
C ALA A 26 -19.32 12.65 25.40
N GLY A 27 -18.40 12.04 26.17
CA GLY A 27 -18.59 11.72 27.59
C GLY A 27 -19.37 10.43 27.86
N GLU A 28 -19.79 9.70 26.83
CA GLU A 28 -20.52 8.45 26.96
C GLU A 28 -19.61 7.23 27.01
N THR A 29 -20.03 6.21 27.77
CA THR A 29 -19.43 4.87 27.75
C THR A 29 -20.45 3.87 27.23
N ILE A 30 -20.10 3.13 26.19
CA ILE A 30 -20.93 2.05 25.64
C ILE A 30 -20.19 0.71 25.73
N VAL A 31 -20.94 -0.39 25.65
CA VAL A 31 -20.38 -1.74 25.60
C VAL A 31 -20.17 -2.13 24.13
N GLY A 32 -18.96 -2.50 23.76
CA GLY A 32 -18.63 -3.06 22.43
C GLY A 32 -19.10 -4.52 22.29
N LYS A 33 -19.21 -4.98 21.06
CA LYS A 33 -19.63 -6.34 20.69
C LYS A 33 -18.45 -7.28 20.45
N GLU A 34 -17.39 -6.77 19.82
CA GLU A 34 -16.23 -7.54 19.39
C GLU A 34 -14.98 -6.65 19.38
N PHE A 35 -13.82 -7.26 19.65
CA PHE A 35 -12.52 -6.61 19.55
C PHE A 35 -11.57 -7.51 18.74
N LEU A 36 -10.92 -6.93 17.72
CA LEU A 36 -9.94 -7.61 16.90
C LEU A 36 -8.62 -6.83 16.90
N ILE A 37 -7.51 -7.59 16.83
CA ILE A 37 -6.18 -7.03 16.60
C ILE A 37 -5.69 -7.57 15.27
N ASN A 38 -5.47 -6.67 14.31
CA ASN A 38 -5.03 -7.01 12.98
C ASN A 38 -3.71 -6.32 12.63
N GLN A 39 -3.01 -6.85 11.63
CA GLN A 39 -1.95 -6.09 10.97
C GLN A 39 -2.57 -4.97 10.16
N GLY A 40 -1.96 -3.79 10.25
CA GLY A 40 -2.24 -2.63 9.44
C GLY A 40 -0.97 -1.95 8.92
N GLY A 41 -1.16 -0.74 8.39
CA GLY A 41 -0.11 0.02 7.72
C GLY A 41 -0.03 -0.34 6.23
N LYS A 42 -0.12 0.69 5.39
CA LYS A 42 -0.12 0.52 3.91
C LYS A 42 1.14 -0.18 3.41
N GLY A 43 2.30 0.17 3.98
CA GLY A 43 3.56 -0.49 3.62
C GLY A 43 3.51 -2.00 3.86
N ALA A 44 3.13 -2.41 5.06
CA ALA A 44 3.02 -3.83 5.42
C ALA A 44 1.94 -4.56 4.59
N ASN A 45 0.78 -3.91 4.36
CA ASN A 45 -0.29 -4.47 3.53
C ASN A 45 0.17 -4.69 2.08
N GLN A 46 0.84 -3.72 1.47
CA GLN A 46 1.38 -3.83 0.11
C GLN A 46 2.49 -4.87 0.01
N ALA A 47 3.34 -5.00 1.04
CA ALA A 47 4.37 -6.02 1.09
C ALA A 47 3.77 -7.44 1.13
N VAL A 48 2.75 -7.66 1.96
CA VAL A 48 2.02 -8.94 2.03
C VAL A 48 1.31 -9.22 0.69
N ALA A 49 0.64 -8.24 0.12
CA ALA A 49 -0.04 -8.41 -1.17
C ALA A 49 0.94 -8.76 -2.29
N ALA A 50 2.09 -8.07 -2.37
CA ALA A 50 3.14 -8.38 -3.35
C ALA A 50 3.72 -9.79 -3.16
N LYS A 51 3.93 -10.21 -1.90
CA LYS A 51 4.44 -11.55 -1.59
C LYS A 51 3.44 -12.64 -1.98
N LYS A 52 2.16 -12.48 -1.60
CA LYS A 52 1.09 -13.43 -1.96
C LYS A 52 0.89 -13.52 -3.47
N ALA A 53 1.05 -12.40 -4.20
CA ALA A 53 1.07 -12.36 -5.67
C ALA A 53 2.36 -12.95 -6.28
N GLY A 54 3.24 -13.56 -5.47
CA GLY A 54 4.43 -14.31 -5.89
C GLY A 54 5.67 -13.44 -6.12
N GLY A 55 5.76 -12.24 -5.56
CA GLY A 55 6.94 -11.38 -5.59
C GLY A 55 8.06 -11.84 -4.64
N ASP A 56 9.31 -11.48 -4.95
CA ASP A 56 10.45 -11.56 -4.01
C ASP A 56 10.52 -10.24 -3.23
N VAL A 57 9.91 -10.22 -2.03
CA VAL A 57 9.62 -8.99 -1.29
C VAL A 57 10.50 -8.84 -0.06
N THR A 58 11.01 -7.63 0.14
CA THR A 58 11.65 -7.19 1.38
C THR A 58 10.96 -5.93 1.89
N PHE A 59 10.30 -6.03 3.05
CA PHE A 59 9.73 -4.88 3.76
C PHE A 59 10.83 -4.16 4.56
N ILE A 60 10.83 -2.83 4.53
CA ILE A 60 11.73 -1.96 5.29
C ILE A 60 10.86 -0.99 6.10
N GLY A 61 11.06 -0.92 7.42
CA GLY A 61 10.27 -0.04 8.27
C GLY A 61 10.75 -0.01 9.71
N ARG A 62 9.98 0.63 10.59
CA ARG A 62 10.33 0.86 11.98
C ARG A 62 9.16 0.54 12.90
N VAL A 63 9.45 -0.06 14.05
CA VAL A 63 8.48 -0.33 15.12
C VAL A 63 9.04 0.16 16.46
N GLY A 64 8.19 0.31 17.46
CA GLY A 64 8.60 0.60 18.82
C GLY A 64 9.14 -0.63 19.56
N ASN A 65 9.57 -0.44 20.79
CA ASN A 65 9.97 -1.51 21.69
C ASN A 65 8.81 -1.85 22.65
N ASP A 66 7.73 -2.40 22.11
CA ASP A 66 6.50 -2.70 22.82
C ASP A 66 5.85 -4.01 22.37
N ILE A 67 4.72 -4.38 22.97
CA ILE A 67 3.99 -5.60 22.60
C ILE A 67 3.46 -5.57 21.15
N PHE A 68 3.12 -4.38 20.63
CA PHE A 68 2.60 -4.24 19.28
C PHE A 68 3.67 -4.50 18.23
N SER A 69 4.94 -4.23 18.54
CA SER A 69 6.05 -4.55 17.63
C SER A 69 6.14 -6.06 17.37
N THR A 70 5.94 -6.89 18.38
CA THR A 70 5.92 -8.36 18.22
C THR A 70 4.78 -8.77 17.30
N ILE A 71 3.57 -8.26 17.51
CA ILE A 71 2.40 -8.56 16.68
C ILE A 71 2.65 -8.15 15.22
N ALA A 72 3.18 -6.94 15.02
CA ALA A 72 3.48 -6.40 13.70
C ALA A 72 4.52 -7.26 12.94
N ILE A 73 5.63 -7.60 13.59
CA ILE A 73 6.70 -8.42 13.00
C ILE A 73 6.23 -9.83 12.70
N ASP A 74 5.51 -10.47 13.63
CA ASP A 74 5.01 -11.82 13.45
C ASP A 74 3.98 -11.91 12.32
N SER A 75 3.23 -10.84 12.09
CA SER A 75 2.30 -10.77 10.97
C SER A 75 3.02 -10.85 9.61
N LEU A 76 4.15 -10.15 9.43
CA LEU A 76 4.96 -10.26 8.22
C LEU A 76 5.57 -11.66 8.06
N ARG A 77 6.06 -12.25 9.16
CA ARG A 77 6.60 -13.62 9.17
C ARG A 77 5.57 -14.65 8.76
N LYS A 78 4.32 -14.51 9.23
CA LYS A 78 3.20 -15.38 8.86
C LYS A 78 2.98 -15.47 7.35
N PHE A 79 3.27 -14.40 6.63
CA PHE A 79 3.16 -14.34 5.17
C PHE A 79 4.50 -14.54 4.45
N ASP A 80 5.55 -14.97 5.16
CA ASP A 80 6.89 -15.20 4.62
C ASP A 80 7.47 -13.96 3.90
N VAL A 81 7.17 -12.76 4.41
CA VAL A 81 7.75 -11.50 3.93
C VAL A 81 9.11 -11.30 4.61
N LYS A 82 10.19 -11.21 3.82
CA LYS A 82 11.49 -10.78 4.33
C LYS A 82 11.38 -9.36 4.84
N SER A 83 12.00 -9.04 5.96
CA SER A 83 11.90 -7.70 6.53
C SER A 83 13.22 -7.23 7.13
N HIS A 84 13.48 -5.94 6.97
CA HIS A 84 14.46 -5.18 7.73
C HIS A 84 13.71 -4.16 8.58
N ILE A 85 13.58 -4.45 9.87
CA ILE A 85 12.81 -3.63 10.81
C ILE A 85 13.75 -3.08 11.86
N VAL A 86 13.78 -1.76 11.98
CA VAL A 86 14.47 -1.06 13.04
C VAL A 86 13.55 -0.97 14.25
N ILE A 87 14.07 -1.28 15.44
CA ILE A 87 13.33 -1.17 16.69
C ILE A 87 13.74 0.14 17.38
N ASP A 88 12.77 1.07 17.51
CA ASP A 88 12.98 2.34 18.20
C ASP A 88 12.72 2.16 19.70
N ALA A 89 13.74 2.48 20.52
CA ALA A 89 13.66 2.30 21.97
C ALA A 89 12.85 3.41 22.69
N HIS A 90 12.51 4.50 21.97
CA HIS A 90 11.96 5.71 22.55
C HIS A 90 10.58 6.09 22.02
N THR A 91 10.05 5.29 21.11
CA THR A 91 8.76 5.55 20.45
C THR A 91 7.95 4.25 20.41
N GLU A 92 6.65 4.35 20.54
CA GLU A 92 5.71 3.23 20.41
C GLU A 92 5.54 2.81 18.95
N THR A 93 5.14 1.56 18.74
CA THR A 93 4.74 1.05 17.43
C THR A 93 3.51 1.81 16.92
N GLY A 94 3.44 2.08 15.62
CA GLY A 94 2.27 2.69 14.99
C GLY A 94 1.01 1.86 15.22
N ILE A 95 -0.09 2.52 15.59
CA ILE A 95 -1.40 1.89 15.77
C ILE A 95 -2.49 2.65 15.04
N ALA A 96 -3.55 1.94 14.65
CA ALA A 96 -4.81 2.54 14.25
C ALA A 96 -5.92 2.04 15.18
N VAL A 97 -6.64 2.96 15.81
CA VAL A 97 -7.86 2.65 16.56
C VAL A 97 -9.04 2.84 15.63
N ILE A 98 -9.74 1.74 15.35
CA ILE A 98 -10.82 1.67 14.37
C ILE A 98 -12.10 1.29 15.09
N ASN A 99 -13.07 2.19 15.13
CA ASN A 99 -14.41 1.90 15.62
C ASN A 99 -15.33 1.66 14.43
N VAL A 100 -16.11 0.57 14.46
CA VAL A 100 -17.06 0.18 13.41
C VAL A 100 -18.43 0.01 14.03
N ASP A 101 -19.45 0.65 13.46
CA ASP A 101 -20.84 0.51 13.90
C ASP A 101 -21.60 -0.59 13.12
N ASP A 102 -22.86 -0.84 13.52
CA ASP A 102 -23.70 -1.85 12.89
C ASP A 102 -24.09 -1.52 11.43
N LYS A 103 -23.88 -0.29 11.00
CA LYS A 103 -24.10 0.13 9.61
C LYS A 103 -22.86 -0.10 8.74
N GLY A 104 -21.73 -0.52 9.36
CA GLY A 104 -20.43 -0.66 8.72
C GLY A 104 -19.69 0.67 8.54
N GLU A 105 -20.18 1.77 9.14
CA GLU A 105 -19.45 3.03 9.16
C GLU A 105 -18.23 2.88 10.08
N ASN A 106 -17.12 3.51 9.72
CA ASN A 106 -15.91 3.48 10.53
C ASN A 106 -15.42 4.88 10.92
N ARG A 107 -14.76 4.96 12.09
CA ARG A 107 -14.01 6.12 12.57
C ARG A 107 -12.62 5.65 12.96
N ILE A 108 -11.61 6.26 12.35
CA ILE A 108 -10.21 5.82 12.48
C ILE A 108 -9.39 6.94 13.07
N THR A 109 -8.62 6.61 14.12
CA THR A 109 -7.59 7.47 14.68
C THR A 109 -6.25 6.75 14.56
N ILE A 110 -5.28 7.40 13.93
CA ILE A 110 -3.94 6.83 13.71
C ILE A 110 -2.95 7.53 14.63
N ILE A 111 -2.10 6.73 15.29
CA ILE A 111 -0.89 7.16 15.96
C ILE A 111 0.29 6.68 15.13
N GLU A 112 1.01 7.61 14.50
CA GLU A 112 2.11 7.28 13.59
C GLU A 112 3.23 6.48 14.29
N GLY A 113 3.51 6.80 15.56
CA GLY A 113 4.52 6.13 16.35
C GLY A 113 5.87 6.07 15.63
N ALA A 114 6.49 4.91 15.64
CA ALA A 114 7.78 4.66 15.03
C ALA A 114 7.80 4.83 13.49
N ASN A 115 6.65 4.75 12.80
CA ASN A 115 6.58 5.07 11.37
C ASN A 115 7.02 6.52 11.08
N GLY A 116 6.67 7.47 11.96
CA GLY A 116 7.11 8.86 11.88
C GLY A 116 8.60 9.07 12.20
N LYS A 117 9.32 8.02 12.60
CA LYS A 117 10.76 8.04 12.94
C LYS A 117 11.64 7.30 11.93
N VAL A 118 11.06 6.74 10.87
CA VAL A 118 11.82 6.18 9.74
C VAL A 118 12.80 7.23 9.24
N ASN A 119 14.09 6.87 9.09
CA ASN A 119 15.15 7.82 8.83
C ASN A 119 16.30 7.23 7.98
N LYS A 120 17.51 7.76 8.14
CA LYS A 120 18.70 7.36 7.38
C LYS A 120 19.08 5.89 7.53
N GLU A 121 18.73 5.22 8.61
CA GLU A 121 19.09 3.83 8.87
C GLU A 121 18.39 2.89 7.89
N GLU A 122 17.10 3.08 7.67
CA GLU A 122 16.34 2.36 6.68
C GLU A 122 16.78 2.72 5.25
N LEU A 123 17.12 3.99 5.01
CA LEU A 123 17.64 4.45 3.72
C LEU A 123 19.02 3.85 3.38
N GLU A 124 19.91 3.69 4.37
CA GLU A 124 21.19 3.02 4.18
C GLU A 124 21.01 1.53 3.83
N TYR A 125 20.05 0.84 4.51
CA TYR A 125 19.72 -0.52 4.15
C TYR A 125 19.21 -0.60 2.71
N LEU A 126 18.27 0.26 2.33
CA LEU A 126 17.74 0.32 0.96
C LEU A 126 18.89 0.53 -0.04
N LYS A 127 19.74 1.54 0.18
CA LYS A 127 20.87 1.89 -0.69
C LYS A 127 21.84 0.74 -0.92
N ASN A 128 22.10 -0.05 0.13
CA ASN A 128 23.06 -1.16 0.07
C ASN A 128 22.48 -2.42 -0.60
N ASN A 129 21.18 -2.52 -0.77
CA ASN A 129 20.53 -3.74 -1.23
C ASN A 129 19.78 -3.60 -2.57
N ILE A 130 19.21 -2.41 -2.88
CA ILE A 130 18.48 -2.17 -4.12
C ILE A 130 19.42 -2.14 -5.33
N LYS A 131 19.02 -2.75 -6.44
CA LYS A 131 19.83 -2.93 -7.66
C LYS A 131 19.06 -2.52 -8.89
N ASP A 132 19.79 -2.49 -10.00
CA ASP A 132 19.24 -2.26 -11.34
C ASP A 132 18.10 -3.24 -11.65
N GLY A 133 16.97 -2.70 -12.09
CA GLY A 133 15.75 -3.43 -12.44
C GLY A 133 14.89 -3.84 -11.24
N ASP A 134 15.31 -3.61 -9.98
CA ASP A 134 14.47 -3.84 -8.80
C ASP A 134 13.33 -2.81 -8.72
N PHE A 135 12.38 -3.08 -7.83
CA PHE A 135 11.21 -2.22 -7.59
C PHE A 135 11.23 -1.64 -6.18
N LEU A 136 10.83 -0.38 -6.05
CA LEU A 136 10.58 0.27 -4.77
C LEU A 136 9.12 0.71 -4.70
N LEU A 137 8.37 0.19 -3.70
CA LEU A 137 7.03 0.63 -3.36
C LEU A 137 7.09 1.60 -2.19
N LEU A 138 6.38 2.73 -2.33
CA LEU A 138 6.28 3.79 -1.34
C LEU A 138 4.82 4.19 -1.12
N GLN A 139 4.48 4.64 0.10
CA GLN A 139 3.15 5.14 0.49
C GLN A 139 3.29 6.42 1.32
N GLY A 140 2.19 7.15 1.54
CA GLY A 140 2.19 8.44 2.22
C GLY A 140 2.20 8.39 3.76
N GLU A 141 2.50 7.26 4.40
CA GLU A 141 2.41 7.09 5.87
C GLU A 141 3.73 7.25 6.62
N ILE A 142 4.82 7.57 5.91
CA ILE A 142 6.11 7.96 6.52
C ILE A 142 6.49 9.37 6.09
N HIS A 143 7.58 9.89 6.65
CA HIS A 143 7.95 11.28 6.42
C HIS A 143 8.30 11.55 4.95
N VAL A 144 7.83 12.67 4.40
CA VAL A 144 7.99 13.00 2.96
C VAL A 144 9.45 13.11 2.53
N ASP A 145 10.33 13.64 3.37
CA ASP A 145 11.75 13.78 3.04
C ASP A 145 12.42 12.42 2.90
N VAL A 146 11.99 11.41 3.68
CA VAL A 146 12.44 10.02 3.54
C VAL A 146 11.95 9.42 2.23
N LEU A 147 10.69 9.67 1.85
CA LEU A 147 10.13 9.20 0.57
C LEU A 147 10.89 9.77 -0.64
N VAL A 148 11.20 11.07 -0.59
CA VAL A 148 11.98 11.73 -1.65
C VAL A 148 13.38 11.14 -1.74
N GLU A 149 14.07 10.95 -0.61
CA GLU A 149 15.43 10.40 -0.61
C GLU A 149 15.44 8.91 -1.01
N ALA A 150 14.50 8.11 -0.55
CA ALA A 150 14.34 6.72 -0.98
C ALA A 150 14.13 6.62 -2.50
N SER A 151 13.28 7.51 -3.06
CA SER A 151 13.06 7.56 -4.50
C SER A 151 14.35 7.92 -5.26
N ARG A 152 15.15 8.87 -4.75
CA ARG A 152 16.44 9.22 -5.34
C ARG A 152 17.44 8.07 -5.31
N ILE A 153 17.53 7.36 -4.17
CA ILE A 153 18.37 6.17 -4.02
C ILE A 153 17.98 5.11 -5.06
N ALA A 154 16.69 4.82 -5.19
CA ALA A 154 16.19 3.85 -6.16
C ALA A 154 16.51 4.29 -7.60
N LYS A 155 16.28 5.56 -7.95
CA LYS A 155 16.60 6.08 -9.28
C LYS A 155 18.10 6.06 -9.58
N ALA A 156 18.96 6.32 -8.60
CA ALA A 156 20.40 6.21 -8.78
C ALA A 156 20.89 4.76 -9.04
N SER A 157 20.08 3.77 -8.63
CA SER A 157 20.32 2.34 -8.87
C SER A 157 19.57 1.81 -10.10
N ASN A 158 18.94 2.66 -10.92
CA ASN A 158 18.05 2.28 -12.04
C ASN A 158 16.88 1.37 -11.64
N ALA A 159 16.43 1.46 -10.40
CA ALA A 159 15.25 0.76 -9.93
C ALA A 159 13.96 1.53 -10.32
N ILE A 160 12.84 0.83 -10.35
CA ILE A 160 11.52 1.34 -10.71
C ILE A 160 10.78 1.73 -9.44
N VAL A 161 10.33 2.98 -9.35
CA VAL A 161 9.61 3.52 -8.18
C VAL A 161 8.10 3.55 -8.46
N ILE A 162 7.33 2.85 -7.63
CA ILE A 162 5.87 2.88 -7.61
C ILE A 162 5.43 3.59 -6.34
N PHE A 163 4.66 4.67 -6.47
CA PHE A 163 4.22 5.51 -5.37
C PHE A 163 2.70 5.54 -5.24
N ASP A 164 2.21 5.09 -4.10
CA ASP A 164 0.82 5.22 -3.68
C ASP A 164 0.67 6.48 -2.79
N PRO A 165 0.06 7.57 -3.27
CA PRO A 165 0.01 8.83 -2.53
C PRO A 165 -1.04 8.83 -1.41
N ALA A 166 -1.17 7.75 -0.68
CA ALA A 166 -2.18 7.54 0.36
C ALA A 166 -1.52 7.34 1.75
N PRO A 167 -2.05 7.98 2.82
CA PRO A 167 -3.02 9.07 2.81
C PRO A 167 -2.42 10.38 2.28
N VAL A 168 -3.24 11.18 1.61
CA VAL A 168 -2.73 12.41 0.97
C VAL A 168 -2.35 13.47 1.98
N LYS A 169 -1.11 13.95 1.86
CA LYS A 169 -0.58 15.18 2.45
C LYS A 169 -0.07 16.07 1.29
N SER A 170 -0.20 17.39 1.38
CA SER A 170 0.17 18.32 0.27
C SER A 170 1.64 18.18 -0.15
N GLU A 171 2.53 17.90 0.82
CA GLU A 171 3.96 17.74 0.60
C GLU A 171 4.33 16.52 -0.26
N LEU A 172 3.43 15.54 -0.41
CA LEU A 172 3.67 14.34 -1.22
C LEU A 172 3.87 14.65 -2.71
N THR A 173 3.46 15.84 -3.17
CA THR A 173 3.78 16.31 -4.52
C THR A 173 5.28 16.40 -4.80
N LYS A 174 6.12 16.54 -3.75
CA LYS A 174 7.60 16.54 -3.87
C LYS A 174 8.17 15.18 -4.29
N VAL A 175 7.44 14.09 -4.06
CA VAL A 175 7.86 12.71 -4.40
C VAL A 175 7.65 12.42 -5.89
N ILE A 176 6.58 12.98 -6.47
CA ILE A 176 6.09 12.68 -7.83
C ILE A 176 7.18 12.73 -8.91
N PRO A 177 8.07 13.75 -8.98
CA PRO A 177 9.08 13.83 -10.05
C PRO A 177 10.12 12.70 -10.03
N PHE A 178 10.23 11.97 -8.92
CA PHE A 178 11.19 10.88 -8.74
C PHE A 178 10.55 9.50 -8.90
N THR A 179 9.25 9.44 -9.24
CA THR A 179 8.52 8.17 -9.39
C THR A 179 8.43 7.76 -10.85
N ASP A 180 8.35 6.45 -11.10
CA ASP A 180 8.06 5.92 -12.42
C ASP A 180 6.55 5.67 -12.60
N PHE A 181 5.87 5.26 -11.54
CA PHE A 181 4.42 5.13 -11.49
C PHE A 181 3.86 5.82 -10.25
N ILE A 182 2.79 6.58 -10.42
CA ILE A 182 1.95 7.07 -9.33
C ILE A 182 0.56 6.46 -9.44
N THR A 183 0.00 5.97 -8.30
CA THR A 183 -1.22 5.16 -8.30
C THR A 183 -2.36 5.77 -7.47
N PRO A 184 -2.84 7.00 -7.77
CA PRO A 184 -3.91 7.65 -7.02
C PRO A 184 -5.28 7.08 -7.35
N ASN A 185 -6.23 7.21 -6.40
CA ASN A 185 -7.65 7.14 -6.65
C ASN A 185 -8.26 8.55 -6.88
N GLU A 186 -9.58 8.63 -7.09
CA GLU A 186 -10.29 9.91 -7.34
C GLU A 186 -10.12 10.92 -6.20
N THR A 187 -10.21 10.46 -4.95
CA THR A 187 -10.05 11.31 -3.77
C THR A 187 -8.60 11.80 -3.62
N GLU A 188 -7.65 10.93 -3.85
CA GLU A 188 -6.22 11.22 -3.79
C GLU A 188 -5.82 12.20 -4.89
N LEU A 189 -6.25 11.95 -6.13
CA LEU A 189 -6.03 12.85 -7.24
C LEU A 189 -6.53 14.27 -6.94
N ARG A 190 -7.80 14.39 -6.51
CA ARG A 190 -8.40 15.68 -6.18
C ARG A 190 -7.66 16.42 -5.07
N LYS A 191 -7.22 15.71 -4.03
CA LYS A 191 -6.48 16.32 -2.92
C LYS A 191 -5.06 16.75 -3.32
N LEU A 192 -4.40 16.02 -4.23
CA LEU A 192 -3.04 16.37 -4.72
C LEU A 192 -3.04 17.54 -5.69
N THR A 193 -4.06 17.61 -6.57
CA THR A 193 -4.05 18.51 -7.72
C THR A 193 -5.10 19.63 -7.66
N ASN A 194 -6.04 19.55 -6.69
CA ASN A 194 -7.26 20.35 -6.65
C ASN A 194 -8.12 20.21 -7.93
N SER A 195 -7.99 19.09 -8.64
CA SER A 195 -8.67 18.80 -9.91
C SER A 195 -9.14 17.35 -9.94
N ASN A 196 -10.12 17.04 -10.80
CA ASN A 196 -10.53 15.68 -11.14
C ASN A 196 -9.82 15.19 -12.43
N ASP A 197 -8.98 16.01 -13.03
CA ASP A 197 -8.25 15.67 -14.26
C ASP A 197 -6.89 15.05 -13.89
N ALA A 198 -6.70 13.78 -14.23
CA ALA A 198 -5.46 13.06 -13.94
C ALA A 198 -4.24 13.62 -14.72
N TYR A 199 -4.46 14.33 -15.83
CA TYR A 199 -3.38 14.99 -16.57
C TYR A 199 -2.67 16.07 -15.75
N GLU A 200 -3.29 16.62 -14.70
CA GLU A 200 -2.61 17.56 -13.81
C GLU A 200 -1.38 16.93 -13.10
N LEU A 201 -1.37 15.62 -12.89
CA LEU A 201 -0.21 14.94 -12.33
C LEU A 201 1.00 14.94 -13.28
N LEU A 202 0.77 14.94 -14.61
CA LEU A 202 1.87 15.08 -15.58
C LEU A 202 2.56 16.45 -15.43
N LYS A 203 1.80 17.51 -15.14
CA LYS A 203 2.35 18.85 -14.88
C LYS A 203 3.18 18.90 -13.61
N LEU A 204 2.90 18.02 -12.63
CA LEU A 204 3.69 17.84 -11.40
C LEU A 204 4.91 16.93 -11.61
N GLY A 205 5.15 16.43 -12.82
CA GLY A 205 6.30 15.62 -13.16
C GLY A 205 6.08 14.10 -13.12
N ALA A 206 4.83 13.65 -12.99
CA ALA A 206 4.53 12.22 -13.08
C ALA A 206 4.88 11.68 -14.47
N LYS A 207 5.51 10.51 -14.54
CA LYS A 207 5.83 9.84 -15.81
C LYS A 207 4.68 8.96 -16.27
N ASN A 208 4.22 8.06 -15.41
CA ASN A 208 3.10 7.16 -15.66
C ASN A 208 2.11 7.26 -14.51
N ILE A 209 0.85 7.43 -14.83
CA ILE A 209 -0.26 7.53 -13.89
C ILE A 209 -1.12 6.29 -14.04
N VAL A 210 -1.33 5.56 -12.94
CA VAL A 210 -2.26 4.45 -12.84
C VAL A 210 -3.43 4.94 -11.98
N PHE A 211 -4.40 5.56 -12.62
CA PHE A 211 -5.54 6.17 -11.95
C PHE A 211 -6.59 5.12 -11.59
N LYS A 212 -6.76 4.86 -10.29
CA LYS A 212 -7.70 3.86 -9.75
C LYS A 212 -9.11 4.46 -9.70
N MET A 213 -10.06 3.84 -10.43
CA MET A 213 -11.44 4.32 -10.58
C MET A 213 -12.47 3.38 -9.91
N GLY A 214 -12.05 2.60 -8.90
CA GLY A 214 -12.90 1.66 -8.19
C GLY A 214 -13.49 0.59 -9.11
N GLU A 215 -14.81 0.46 -9.13
CA GLU A 215 -15.54 -0.52 -9.95
C GLU A 215 -15.39 -0.33 -11.48
N LYS A 216 -14.86 0.82 -11.92
CA LYS A 216 -14.57 1.09 -13.33
C LYS A 216 -13.18 0.59 -13.75
N GLY A 217 -12.36 0.13 -12.83
CA GLY A 217 -11.01 -0.35 -13.08
C GLY A 217 -9.94 0.73 -12.95
N VAL A 218 -8.97 0.71 -13.85
CA VAL A 218 -7.86 1.66 -13.82
C VAL A 218 -7.66 2.30 -15.19
N ARG A 219 -7.29 3.58 -15.21
CA ARG A 219 -6.88 4.31 -16.40
C ARG A 219 -5.38 4.54 -16.32
N PHE A 220 -4.66 4.08 -17.32
CA PHE A 220 -3.25 4.38 -17.48
C PHE A 220 -3.08 5.62 -18.36
N ILE A 221 -2.25 6.55 -17.91
CA ILE A 221 -1.97 7.80 -18.62
C ILE A 221 -0.47 8.09 -18.55
N ASN A 222 0.13 8.39 -19.70
CA ASN A 222 1.44 9.03 -19.81
C ASN A 222 1.43 10.01 -20.99
N GLN A 223 2.60 10.49 -21.42
CA GLN A 223 2.69 11.43 -22.55
C GLN A 223 2.28 10.82 -23.90
N ASN A 224 2.32 9.49 -24.03
CA ASN A 224 2.14 8.80 -25.31
C ASN A 224 0.89 7.92 -25.34
N GLU A 225 0.41 7.49 -24.18
CA GLU A 225 -0.65 6.48 -24.07
C GLU A 225 -1.70 6.92 -23.04
N ASP A 226 -2.95 6.62 -23.37
CA ASP A 226 -4.11 6.80 -22.51
C ASP A 226 -5.10 5.67 -22.80
N PHE A 227 -5.29 4.74 -21.86
CA PHE A 227 -6.20 3.62 -22.00
C PHE A 227 -6.77 3.17 -20.65
N VAL A 228 -7.90 2.48 -20.72
CA VAL A 228 -8.58 1.90 -19.55
C VAL A 228 -8.40 0.38 -19.57
N VAL A 229 -8.16 -0.18 -18.39
CA VAL A 229 -8.28 -1.60 -18.11
C VAL A 229 -9.46 -1.76 -17.14
N GLU A 230 -10.54 -2.34 -17.60
CA GLU A 230 -11.78 -2.49 -16.84
C GLU A 230 -11.58 -3.36 -15.60
N ALA A 231 -12.37 -3.07 -14.55
CA ALA A 231 -12.42 -3.92 -13.37
C ALA A 231 -13.25 -5.19 -13.64
N PHE A 232 -13.06 -6.19 -12.81
CA PHE A 232 -13.91 -7.38 -12.78
C PHE A 232 -15.14 -7.11 -11.90
N LYS A 233 -16.32 -7.49 -12.36
CA LYS A 233 -17.57 -7.35 -11.60
C LYS A 233 -17.63 -8.44 -10.54
N VAL A 234 -17.65 -8.04 -9.28
CA VAL A 234 -17.76 -8.92 -8.12
C VAL A 234 -18.69 -8.30 -7.08
N GLU A 235 -19.24 -9.10 -6.20
CA GLU A 235 -19.99 -8.62 -5.03
C GLU A 235 -18.99 -8.29 -3.91
N ALA A 236 -18.86 -7.00 -3.60
CA ALA A 236 -17.93 -6.54 -2.58
C ALA A 236 -18.49 -6.77 -1.17
N ILE A 237 -17.69 -7.38 -0.30
CA ILE A 237 -17.97 -7.58 1.13
C ILE A 237 -17.24 -6.53 1.97
N ASP A 238 -15.93 -6.28 1.64
CA ASP A 238 -15.08 -5.37 2.37
C ASP A 238 -14.03 -4.78 1.41
N THR A 239 -14.00 -3.46 1.26
CA THR A 239 -13.06 -2.78 0.36
C THR A 239 -11.75 -2.37 1.03
N THR A 240 -11.58 -2.69 2.31
CA THR A 240 -10.37 -2.38 3.08
C THR A 240 -9.14 -3.03 2.45
N GLY A 241 -8.11 -2.25 2.19
CA GLY A 241 -6.85 -2.74 1.61
C GLY A 241 -6.90 -3.11 0.12
N ALA A 242 -8.01 -2.85 -0.59
CA ALA A 242 -8.11 -3.13 -2.03
C ALA A 242 -7.02 -2.38 -2.84
N GLY A 243 -6.76 -1.11 -2.50
CA GLY A 243 -5.69 -0.33 -3.09
C GLY A 243 -4.30 -0.89 -2.78
N ASP A 244 -4.07 -1.38 -1.56
CA ASP A 244 -2.81 -2.02 -1.17
C ASP A 244 -2.62 -3.34 -1.92
N THR A 245 -3.69 -4.14 -2.03
CA THR A 245 -3.69 -5.38 -2.82
C THR A 245 -3.39 -5.10 -4.30
N PHE A 246 -4.00 -4.06 -4.88
CA PHE A 246 -3.71 -3.63 -6.24
C PHE A 246 -2.23 -3.28 -6.40
N ASN A 247 -1.69 -2.38 -5.57
CA ASN A 247 -0.32 -1.88 -5.68
C ASN A 247 0.72 -2.99 -5.49
N GLY A 248 0.56 -3.84 -4.48
CA GLY A 248 1.43 -4.98 -4.24
C GLY A 248 1.42 -5.98 -5.41
N SER A 249 0.23 -6.32 -5.91
CA SER A 249 0.08 -7.24 -7.04
C SER A 249 0.60 -6.65 -8.36
N PHE A 250 0.41 -5.36 -8.59
CA PHE A 250 0.96 -4.63 -9.74
C PHE A 250 2.48 -4.68 -9.76
N ALA A 251 3.12 -4.37 -8.63
CA ALA A 251 4.57 -4.48 -8.49
C ALA A 251 5.07 -5.92 -8.73
N SER A 252 4.36 -6.92 -8.18
CA SER A 252 4.69 -8.33 -8.40
C SER A 252 4.59 -8.72 -9.88
N ALA A 253 3.52 -8.31 -10.57
CA ALA A 253 3.35 -8.59 -12.00
C ALA A 253 4.47 -7.97 -12.84
N LEU A 254 4.81 -6.69 -12.58
CA LEU A 254 5.90 -6.02 -13.29
C LEU A 254 7.27 -6.66 -13.00
N SER A 255 7.54 -7.06 -11.73
CA SER A 255 8.81 -7.71 -11.36
C SER A 255 9.04 -9.06 -12.04
N LYS A 256 7.96 -9.70 -12.51
CA LYS A 256 7.98 -10.91 -13.31
C LYS A 256 8.11 -10.65 -14.83
N GLY A 257 8.16 -9.38 -15.24
CA GLY A 257 8.25 -8.97 -16.64
C GLY A 257 6.92 -9.05 -17.39
N MET A 258 5.77 -9.04 -16.71
CA MET A 258 4.48 -8.95 -17.40
C MET A 258 4.39 -7.64 -18.19
N PRO A 259 3.85 -7.67 -19.43
CA PRO A 259 3.48 -6.46 -20.15
C PRO A 259 2.55 -5.56 -19.32
N LEU A 260 2.67 -4.24 -19.47
CA LEU A 260 1.96 -3.28 -18.62
C LEU A 260 0.44 -3.52 -18.55
N LYS A 261 -0.22 -3.74 -19.69
CA LYS A 261 -1.68 -4.00 -19.71
C LYS A 261 -2.05 -5.27 -18.95
N ASP A 262 -1.23 -6.32 -19.08
CA ASP A 262 -1.45 -7.59 -18.39
C ASP A 262 -1.19 -7.43 -16.88
N ALA A 263 -0.17 -6.66 -16.48
CA ALA A 263 0.12 -6.34 -15.09
C ALA A 263 -1.01 -5.54 -14.44
N LEU A 264 -1.61 -4.58 -15.15
CA LEU A 264 -2.78 -3.82 -14.66
C LEU A 264 -4.02 -4.71 -14.54
N ARG A 265 -4.25 -5.61 -15.52
CA ARG A 265 -5.35 -6.58 -15.46
C ARG A 265 -5.17 -7.57 -14.31
N PHE A 266 -3.94 -8.05 -14.09
CA PHE A 266 -3.57 -8.91 -12.96
C PHE A 266 -3.85 -8.21 -11.61
N ALA A 267 -3.45 -6.95 -11.48
CA ALA A 267 -3.70 -6.16 -10.27
C ALA A 267 -5.20 -5.88 -10.05
N ASN A 268 -5.97 -5.60 -11.11
CA ASN A 268 -7.43 -5.48 -11.02
C ASN A 268 -8.09 -6.79 -10.56
N ALA A 269 -7.63 -7.95 -11.05
CA ALA A 269 -8.13 -9.26 -10.61
C ALA A 269 -7.81 -9.50 -9.13
N ALA A 270 -6.60 -9.19 -8.70
CA ALA A 270 -6.21 -9.30 -7.29
C ALA A 270 -7.08 -8.41 -6.38
N ALA A 271 -7.30 -7.16 -6.75
CA ALA A 271 -8.16 -6.24 -6.02
C ALA A 271 -9.63 -6.72 -6.02
N ALA A 272 -10.14 -7.22 -7.14
CA ALA A 272 -11.49 -7.78 -7.23
C ALA A 272 -11.68 -8.99 -6.29
N ILE A 273 -10.73 -9.91 -6.24
CA ILE A 273 -10.77 -11.04 -5.30
C ILE A 273 -10.72 -10.53 -3.86
N SER A 274 -9.85 -9.56 -3.54
CA SER A 274 -9.68 -9.08 -2.16
C SER A 274 -10.96 -8.49 -1.60
N VAL A 275 -11.73 -7.73 -2.38
CA VAL A 275 -12.97 -7.11 -1.89
C VAL A 275 -14.11 -8.11 -1.62
N THR A 276 -13.99 -9.35 -2.07
CA THR A 276 -14.93 -10.44 -1.71
C THR A 276 -14.62 -11.08 -0.37
N ARG A 277 -13.61 -10.60 0.36
CA ARG A 277 -13.12 -11.15 1.63
C ARG A 277 -12.98 -10.04 2.66
N LYS A 278 -13.10 -10.37 3.95
CA LYS A 278 -12.89 -9.40 5.03
C LYS A 278 -11.40 -9.19 5.32
N GLY A 279 -11.05 -7.96 5.68
CA GLY A 279 -9.74 -7.54 6.15
C GLY A 279 -8.82 -7.03 5.04
N ALA A 280 -7.70 -6.39 5.42
CA ALA A 280 -6.74 -5.79 4.49
C ALA A 280 -5.75 -6.81 3.91
N ALA A 281 -4.59 -7.01 4.55
CA ALA A 281 -3.53 -7.89 4.04
C ALA A 281 -3.98 -9.36 3.89
N VAL A 282 -4.83 -9.84 4.81
CA VAL A 282 -5.31 -11.24 4.80
C VAL A 282 -6.21 -11.53 3.61
N SER A 283 -6.98 -10.55 3.12
CA SER A 283 -7.89 -10.68 1.98
C SER A 283 -7.16 -10.80 0.64
N SER A 284 -5.93 -10.31 0.55
CA SER A 284 -5.14 -10.39 -0.69
C SER A 284 -5.02 -11.83 -1.18
N PRO A 285 -5.24 -12.09 -2.48
CA PRO A 285 -5.16 -13.43 -3.05
C PRO A 285 -3.72 -13.90 -3.27
N THR A 286 -3.53 -15.22 -3.40
CA THR A 286 -2.28 -15.79 -3.88
C THR A 286 -2.15 -15.65 -5.41
N TYR A 287 -0.94 -15.84 -5.92
CA TYR A 287 -0.68 -15.83 -7.37
C TYR A 287 -1.57 -16.83 -8.11
N GLU A 288 -1.72 -18.04 -7.59
CA GLU A 288 -2.53 -19.11 -8.18
C GLU A 288 -4.02 -18.76 -8.18
N GLU A 289 -4.51 -18.10 -7.14
CA GLU A 289 -5.90 -17.62 -7.09
C GLU A 289 -6.15 -16.55 -8.15
N ILE A 290 -5.20 -15.62 -8.35
CA ILE A 290 -5.32 -14.57 -9.37
C ILE A 290 -5.32 -15.20 -10.77
N ILE A 291 -4.41 -16.14 -11.06
CA ILE A 291 -4.34 -16.79 -12.37
C ILE A 291 -5.64 -17.55 -12.67
N ARG A 292 -6.14 -18.36 -11.72
CA ARG A 292 -7.41 -19.07 -11.90
C ARG A 292 -8.58 -18.12 -12.14
N PHE A 293 -8.60 -16.99 -11.46
CA PHE A 293 -9.64 -15.99 -11.66
C PHE A 293 -9.58 -15.40 -13.07
N LEU A 294 -8.39 -15.11 -13.57
CA LEU A 294 -8.16 -14.59 -14.92
C LEU A 294 -8.51 -15.58 -16.04
N GLU A 295 -8.42 -16.89 -15.78
CA GLU A 295 -8.76 -17.95 -16.76
C GLU A 295 -10.27 -18.07 -17.01
N VAL A 296 -11.10 -17.63 -16.04
CA VAL A 296 -12.57 -17.75 -16.12
C VAL A 296 -13.29 -16.43 -16.39
N HIS A 297 -12.55 -15.30 -16.40
CA HIS A 297 -13.05 -13.96 -16.66
C HIS A 297 -12.26 -13.27 -17.77
#